data_bc94a5d06a1ddba7954b00217bee8d1d
#
_entry.id   bc94a5d06a1ddba7954b00217bee8d1d
#
_cell.length_a   1.000
_cell.length_b   1.000
_cell.length_c   1.000
_cell.angle_alpha   90.00
_cell.angle_beta   90.00
_cell.angle_gamma   90.00
#
_symmetry.space_group_name_H-M   'P 1'
#
loop_
_entity.id
_entity.type
_entity.pdbx_description
1 polymer ?
#
loop_
_entity_poly.entity_id
_entity_poly.type
_entity_poly.pdbx_seq_one_letter_code
_entity_poly.pdbx_strand_id
1 'polypeptide(L)'
;MKELTLVIPAKDEAECLPRVLDELKNFDCKKIIIIPETDLNTQNSIKNFDCKIITQKTDGFGSALIQGIKEVETNFLCIFNADGSFDPQYLKNMYNELLNNCDFVFNSRYENSGGSDDDTFLTLVGNKIFTFICNLLFRLNISDVLFTYVMGKTLAFKSLDLKRKDFRFCIELPVLAKFKKYKFISKPSYERSRLSGRKKVNELKDGFLILLCIFKMFIFRK
;
A
#
# COMPACT_ATOMS: atom_id res chain seq x y z
N MET A 1 -6.17 -16.93 8.12
CA MET A 1 -5.04 -16.02 7.75
C MET A 1 -4.29 -15.51 9.00
N LYS A 2 -4.18 -16.34 10.05
CA LYS A 2 -3.52 -15.96 11.34
C LYS A 2 -2.09 -15.41 11.19
N GLU A 3 -1.41 -15.83 10.14
CA GLU A 3 -0.03 -15.40 9.81
C GLU A 3 0.03 -14.13 8.95
N LEU A 4 -1.05 -13.36 8.87
CA LEU A 4 -1.14 -12.10 8.14
C LEU A 4 -1.34 -10.93 9.10
N THR A 5 -0.61 -9.84 8.88
CA THR A 5 -0.87 -8.55 9.51
C THR A 5 -1.21 -7.51 8.44
N LEU A 6 -2.28 -6.77 8.63
CA LEU A 6 -2.61 -5.60 7.83
C LEU A 6 -1.90 -4.38 8.43
N VAL A 7 -1.16 -3.64 7.62
CA VAL A 7 -0.50 -2.38 7.97
C VAL A 7 -1.31 -1.25 7.37
N ILE A 8 -1.97 -0.45 8.22
CA ILE A 8 -2.97 0.54 7.84
C ILE A 8 -2.51 1.93 8.27
N PRO A 9 -1.97 2.75 7.37
CA PRO A 9 -1.70 4.15 7.66
C PRO A 9 -3.02 4.93 7.72
N ALA A 10 -3.29 5.65 8.79
CA ALA A 10 -4.50 6.42 8.97
C ALA A 10 -4.19 7.84 9.45
N LYS A 11 -4.71 8.84 8.73
CA LYS A 11 -4.62 10.26 9.10
C LYS A 11 -5.93 10.92 8.69
N ASP A 12 -6.61 11.56 9.64
CA ASP A 12 -7.93 12.17 9.44
C ASP A 12 -8.97 11.18 8.87
N GLU A 13 -9.05 9.96 9.48
CA GLU A 13 -9.90 8.84 9.03
C GLU A 13 -10.93 8.41 10.09
N ALA A 14 -11.30 9.30 11.00
CA ALA A 14 -12.23 8.99 12.10
C ALA A 14 -13.60 8.45 11.65
N GLU A 15 -14.06 8.86 10.45
CA GLU A 15 -15.34 8.44 9.87
C GLU A 15 -15.25 7.12 9.12
N CYS A 16 -14.11 6.86 8.44
CA CYS A 16 -13.94 5.70 7.56
C CYS A 16 -13.39 4.49 8.29
N LEU A 17 -12.37 4.69 9.10
CA LEU A 17 -11.59 3.60 9.70
C LEU A 17 -12.44 2.63 10.56
N PRO A 18 -13.42 3.07 11.36
CA PRO A 18 -14.31 2.13 12.07
C PRO A 18 -15.07 1.19 11.14
N ARG A 19 -15.57 1.70 10.00
CA ARG A 19 -16.28 0.89 8.98
C ARG A 19 -15.35 -0.10 8.32
N VAL A 20 -14.12 0.33 7.98
CA VAL A 20 -13.07 -0.55 7.43
C VAL A 20 -12.75 -1.68 8.41
N LEU A 21 -12.60 -1.37 9.70
CA LEU A 21 -12.32 -2.37 10.71
C LEU A 21 -13.51 -3.32 10.94
N ASP A 22 -14.75 -2.84 10.79
CA ASP A 22 -15.95 -3.68 10.81
C ASP A 22 -15.96 -4.68 9.63
N GLU A 23 -15.63 -4.26 8.40
CA GLU A 23 -15.50 -5.15 7.24
C GLU A 23 -14.39 -6.20 7.47
N LEU A 24 -13.33 -5.82 8.17
CA LEU A 24 -12.19 -6.69 8.46
C LEU A 24 -12.41 -7.65 9.64
N LYS A 25 -13.54 -7.60 10.36
CA LYS A 25 -13.81 -8.50 11.49
C LYS A 25 -13.86 -9.97 11.12
N ASN A 26 -14.35 -10.28 9.90
CA ASN A 26 -14.46 -11.65 9.41
C ASN A 26 -13.14 -12.24 8.89
N PHE A 27 -12.07 -11.46 8.90
CA PHE A 27 -10.75 -11.89 8.47
C PHE A 27 -9.88 -12.14 9.70
N ASP A 28 -9.50 -13.40 9.91
CA ASP A 28 -8.62 -13.83 11.01
C ASP A 28 -7.16 -13.38 10.71
N CYS A 29 -6.90 -12.08 10.89
CA CYS A 29 -5.61 -11.43 10.67
C CYS A 29 -5.37 -10.32 11.71
N LYS A 30 -4.11 -10.06 12.03
CA LYS A 30 -3.73 -8.94 12.90
C LYS A 30 -3.84 -7.62 12.15
N LYS A 31 -4.10 -6.53 12.86
CA LYS A 31 -4.21 -5.18 12.32
C LYS A 31 -3.30 -4.25 13.10
N ILE A 32 -2.41 -3.54 12.40
CA ILE A 32 -1.55 -2.48 12.93
C ILE A 32 -1.95 -1.19 12.26
N ILE A 33 -2.40 -0.22 13.05
CA ILE A 33 -2.85 1.09 12.58
C ILE A 33 -1.81 2.12 12.97
N ILE A 34 -1.31 2.88 12.00
CA ILE A 34 -0.31 3.92 12.23
C ILE A 34 -0.99 5.28 12.10
N ILE A 35 -1.07 6.03 13.22
CA ILE A 35 -1.84 7.27 13.32
C ILE A 35 -0.90 8.38 13.85
N PRO A 36 -0.94 9.61 13.28
CA PRO A 36 -0.23 10.76 13.85
C PRO A 36 -0.65 11.01 15.31
N GLU A 37 0.29 11.42 16.16
CA GLU A 37 0.04 11.74 17.57
C GLU A 37 -1.06 12.79 17.74
N THR A 38 -1.12 13.75 16.82
CA THR A 38 -2.09 14.85 16.85
C THR A 38 -3.49 14.47 16.39
N ASP A 39 -3.67 13.31 15.77
CA ASP A 39 -4.97 12.86 15.25
C ASP A 39 -5.75 12.05 16.30
N LEU A 40 -6.14 12.74 17.38
CA LEU A 40 -6.90 12.14 18.48
C LEU A 40 -8.29 11.66 18.05
N ASN A 41 -8.90 12.29 17.04
CA ASN A 41 -10.21 11.89 16.55
C ASN A 41 -10.17 10.49 15.94
N THR A 42 -9.21 10.22 15.05
CA THR A 42 -9.02 8.89 14.47
C THR A 42 -8.65 7.87 15.54
N GLN A 43 -7.75 8.20 16.48
CA GLN A 43 -7.39 7.30 17.57
C GLN A 43 -8.61 6.92 18.42
N ASN A 44 -9.42 7.90 18.83
CA ASN A 44 -10.60 7.68 19.66
C ASN A 44 -11.68 6.87 18.94
N SER A 45 -11.84 7.04 17.62
CA SER A 45 -12.86 6.33 16.85
C SER A 45 -12.69 4.82 16.84
N ILE A 46 -11.46 4.32 17.05
CA ILE A 46 -11.12 2.90 16.96
C ILE A 46 -10.67 2.27 18.29
N LYS A 47 -10.74 2.98 19.42
CA LYS A 47 -10.24 2.48 20.72
C LYS A 47 -10.84 1.15 21.20
N ASN A 48 -12.04 0.80 20.70
CA ASN A 48 -12.75 -0.43 21.07
C ASN A 48 -12.58 -1.56 20.05
N PHE A 49 -11.77 -1.36 19.01
CA PHE A 49 -11.50 -2.38 18.00
C PHE A 49 -10.26 -3.20 18.35
N ASP A 50 -10.29 -4.47 17.98
CA ASP A 50 -9.13 -5.37 18.12
C ASP A 50 -8.06 -5.04 17.09
N CYS A 51 -7.20 -4.08 17.42
CA CYS A 51 -6.08 -3.63 16.59
C CYS A 51 -4.97 -3.01 17.46
N LYS A 52 -3.72 -3.10 16.98
CA LYS A 52 -2.58 -2.42 17.60
C LYS A 52 -2.46 -1.01 17.01
N ILE A 53 -2.61 0.01 17.83
CA ILE A 53 -2.38 1.41 17.44
C ILE A 53 -0.91 1.76 17.67
N ILE A 54 -0.28 2.39 16.69
CA ILE A 54 1.08 2.89 16.76
C ILE A 54 1.09 4.38 16.42
N THR A 55 1.65 5.18 17.30
CA THR A 55 1.83 6.60 17.06
C THR A 55 2.89 6.83 15.99
N GLN A 56 2.54 7.54 14.92
CA GLN A 56 3.44 7.87 13.84
C GLN A 56 4.50 8.87 14.33
N LYS A 57 5.79 8.51 14.20
CA LYS A 57 6.93 9.33 14.67
C LYS A 57 7.34 10.42 13.69
N THR A 58 7.12 10.23 12.40
CA THR A 58 7.56 11.15 11.34
C THR A 58 6.45 11.26 10.30
N ASP A 59 6.10 12.48 9.90
CA ASP A 59 5.09 12.71 8.89
C ASP A 59 5.40 12.04 7.55
N GLY A 60 4.33 11.72 6.82
CA GLY A 60 4.34 11.18 5.47
C GLY A 60 3.80 9.77 5.37
N PHE A 61 3.15 9.50 4.23
CA PHE A 61 2.53 8.21 3.93
C PHE A 61 3.52 7.04 4.00
N GLY A 62 4.65 7.15 3.29
CA GLY A 62 5.69 6.14 3.30
C GLY A 62 6.32 5.98 4.70
N SER A 63 6.42 7.06 5.49
CA SER A 63 6.92 6.99 6.85
C SER A 63 6.05 6.13 7.75
N ALA A 64 4.72 6.29 7.67
CA ALA A 64 3.76 5.46 8.40
C ALA A 64 3.91 3.98 8.02
N LEU A 65 3.98 3.69 6.72
CA LEU A 65 4.16 2.32 6.21
C LEU A 65 5.47 1.70 6.67
N ILE A 66 6.59 2.42 6.55
CA ILE A 66 7.91 1.93 6.99
C ILE A 66 7.90 1.62 8.50
N GLN A 67 7.27 2.48 9.30
CA GLN A 67 7.14 2.25 10.74
C GLN A 67 6.29 1.02 11.01
N GLY A 68 5.12 0.90 10.37
CA GLY A 68 4.23 -0.26 10.54
C GLY A 68 4.87 -1.57 10.11
N ILE A 69 5.56 -1.61 8.96
CA ILE A 69 6.27 -2.80 8.45
C ILE A 69 7.30 -3.33 9.48
N LYS A 70 8.00 -2.45 10.19
CA LYS A 70 8.98 -2.86 11.21
C LYS A 70 8.35 -3.60 12.39
N GLU A 71 7.12 -3.25 12.73
CA GLU A 71 6.37 -3.79 13.88
C GLU A 71 5.64 -5.12 13.57
N VAL A 72 5.61 -5.55 12.31
CA VAL A 72 4.96 -6.82 11.93
C VAL A 72 5.80 -8.00 12.39
N GLU A 73 5.17 -8.97 13.05
CA GLU A 73 5.80 -10.20 13.55
C GLU A 73 5.32 -11.46 12.81
N THR A 74 4.20 -11.38 12.10
CA THR A 74 3.63 -12.48 11.31
C THR A 74 4.43 -12.75 10.04
N ASN A 75 4.24 -13.92 9.43
CA ASN A 75 4.98 -14.33 8.22
C ASN A 75 4.66 -13.47 7.00
N PHE A 76 3.44 -12.94 6.93
CA PHE A 76 2.96 -12.11 5.82
C PHE A 76 2.45 -10.78 6.33
N LEU A 77 2.60 -9.75 5.50
CA LEU A 77 1.96 -8.46 5.71
C LEU A 77 1.25 -7.99 4.44
N CYS A 78 0.21 -7.19 4.63
CA CYS A 78 -0.47 -6.51 3.55
C CYS A 78 -0.61 -5.02 3.91
N ILE A 79 -0.26 -4.14 2.98
CA ILE A 79 -0.59 -2.72 3.07
C ILE A 79 -2.07 -2.59 2.75
N PHE A 80 -2.83 -1.93 3.63
CA PHE A 80 -4.26 -1.76 3.49
C PHE A 80 -4.67 -0.31 3.79
N ASN A 81 -5.65 0.25 3.06
CA ASN A 81 -6.07 1.64 3.24
C ASN A 81 -7.11 1.79 4.35
N ALA A 82 -7.11 2.96 5.01
CA ALA A 82 -8.06 3.34 6.06
C ALA A 82 -9.36 3.97 5.53
N ASP A 83 -9.39 4.36 4.24
CA ASP A 83 -10.48 5.14 3.62
C ASP A 83 -11.61 4.31 2.99
N GLY A 84 -11.50 2.97 3.04
CA GLY A 84 -12.47 2.04 2.49
C GLY A 84 -12.35 1.76 1.00
N SER A 85 -11.35 2.35 0.32
CA SER A 85 -11.15 2.12 -1.12
C SER A 85 -10.66 0.70 -1.45
N PHE A 86 -9.93 0.05 -0.55
CA PHE A 86 -9.48 -1.33 -0.75
C PHE A 86 -10.57 -2.32 -0.32
N ASP A 87 -10.92 -3.24 -1.22
CA ASP A 87 -11.91 -4.27 -0.93
C ASP A 87 -11.24 -5.49 -0.28
N PRO A 88 -11.65 -5.88 0.94
CA PRO A 88 -11.09 -7.02 1.65
C PRO A 88 -11.26 -8.37 0.93
N GLN A 89 -12.22 -8.50 -0.02
CA GLN A 89 -12.43 -9.75 -0.75
C GLN A 89 -11.17 -10.28 -1.46
N TYR A 90 -10.25 -9.39 -1.85
CA TYR A 90 -9.01 -9.77 -2.53
C TYR A 90 -7.95 -10.36 -1.59
N LEU A 91 -8.04 -10.15 -0.27
CA LEU A 91 -7.04 -10.62 0.71
C LEU A 91 -6.79 -12.13 0.63
N LYS A 92 -7.86 -12.92 0.49
CA LYS A 92 -7.75 -14.39 0.44
C LYS A 92 -7.00 -14.86 -0.82
N ASN A 93 -7.27 -14.22 -1.96
CA ASN A 93 -6.59 -14.55 -3.21
C ASN A 93 -5.11 -14.19 -3.15
N MET A 94 -4.77 -12.96 -2.69
CA MET A 94 -3.38 -12.54 -2.49
C MET A 94 -2.62 -13.47 -1.55
N TYR A 95 -3.25 -13.87 -0.44
CA TYR A 95 -2.65 -14.77 0.54
C TYR A 95 -2.33 -16.15 -0.08
N ASN A 96 -3.24 -16.71 -0.86
CA ASN A 96 -3.05 -17.99 -1.54
C ASN A 96 -1.89 -17.92 -2.55
N GLU A 97 -1.74 -16.81 -3.29
CA GLU A 97 -0.63 -16.64 -4.23
C GLU A 97 0.73 -16.63 -3.51
N LEU A 98 0.81 -16.01 -2.32
CA LEU A 98 2.05 -16.03 -1.54
C LEU A 98 2.42 -17.44 -1.05
N LEU A 99 1.44 -18.29 -0.79
CA LEU A 99 1.69 -19.70 -0.45
C LEU A 99 2.22 -20.49 -1.66
N ASN A 100 1.93 -20.06 -2.89
CA ASN A 100 2.32 -20.71 -4.16
C ASN A 100 3.63 -20.18 -4.76
N ASN A 101 4.63 -19.79 -3.94
CA ASN A 101 5.99 -19.44 -4.38
C ASN A 101 6.21 -18.05 -4.99
N CYS A 102 5.47 -17.02 -4.61
CA CYS A 102 5.91 -15.64 -4.81
C CYS A 102 6.29 -14.96 -3.50
N ASP A 103 6.97 -13.83 -3.57
CA ASP A 103 7.39 -13.05 -2.41
C ASP A 103 6.49 -11.83 -2.21
N PHE A 104 5.91 -11.30 -3.31
CA PHE A 104 4.96 -10.19 -3.30
C PHE A 104 3.82 -10.41 -4.30
N VAL A 105 2.64 -9.93 -3.94
CA VAL A 105 1.47 -9.79 -4.82
C VAL A 105 1.12 -8.31 -4.87
N PHE A 106 1.20 -7.72 -6.06
CA PHE A 106 0.78 -6.36 -6.35
C PHE A 106 -0.61 -6.41 -6.97
N ASN A 107 -1.62 -5.87 -6.31
CA ASN A 107 -2.91 -5.70 -6.94
C ASN A 107 -2.86 -4.55 -7.94
N SER A 108 -3.74 -4.59 -8.92
CA SER A 108 -3.78 -3.63 -10.02
C SER A 108 -5.22 -3.30 -10.39
N ARG A 109 -5.47 -2.01 -10.58
CA ARG A 109 -6.71 -1.48 -11.14
C ARG A 109 -6.79 -1.67 -12.65
N TYR A 110 -5.63 -1.89 -13.30
CA TYR A 110 -5.49 -1.88 -14.76
C TYR A 110 -5.24 -3.27 -15.38
N GLU A 111 -5.32 -4.33 -14.58
CA GLU A 111 -5.40 -5.70 -15.08
C GLU A 111 -6.81 -6.03 -15.59
N ASN A 112 -6.92 -7.04 -16.44
CA ASN A 112 -8.24 -7.54 -16.88
C ASN A 112 -9.10 -7.89 -15.65
N SER A 113 -10.33 -7.40 -15.60
CA SER A 113 -11.26 -7.48 -14.47
C SER A 113 -10.92 -6.59 -13.26
N GLY A 114 -9.89 -5.73 -13.33
CA GLY A 114 -9.68 -4.65 -12.39
C GLY A 114 -10.50 -3.41 -12.73
N GLY A 115 -10.42 -2.40 -11.87
CA GLY A 115 -11.08 -1.11 -12.09
C GLY A 115 -10.90 -0.17 -10.90
N SER A 116 -11.38 1.07 -11.05
CA SER A 116 -11.38 2.06 -9.99
C SER A 116 -12.57 3.00 -10.12
N ASP A 117 -13.28 3.22 -9.02
CA ASP A 117 -14.28 4.28 -8.86
C ASP A 117 -13.65 5.59 -8.38
N ASP A 118 -12.39 5.58 -7.95
CA ASP A 118 -11.69 6.74 -7.37
C ASP A 118 -10.76 7.45 -8.37
N ASP A 119 -10.46 6.83 -9.52
CA ASP A 119 -9.62 7.43 -10.55
C ASP A 119 -10.36 8.51 -11.33
N THR A 120 -9.72 9.67 -11.43
CA THR A 120 -10.06 10.68 -12.43
C THR A 120 -9.35 10.34 -13.75
N PHE A 121 -9.77 10.96 -14.86
CA PHE A 121 -9.06 10.81 -16.13
C PHE A 121 -7.57 11.18 -16.01
N LEU A 122 -7.25 12.23 -15.26
CA LEU A 122 -5.88 12.69 -15.05
C LEU A 122 -5.06 11.67 -14.25
N THR A 123 -5.61 11.12 -13.16
CA THR A 123 -4.92 10.11 -12.35
C THR A 123 -4.73 8.82 -13.14
N LEU A 124 -5.73 8.37 -13.89
CA LEU A 124 -5.64 7.20 -14.77
C LEU A 124 -4.49 7.33 -15.77
N VAL A 125 -4.44 8.44 -16.51
CA VAL A 125 -3.39 8.68 -17.52
C VAL A 125 -2.02 8.78 -16.84
N GLY A 126 -1.91 9.54 -15.75
CA GLY A 126 -0.67 9.67 -14.98
C GLY A 126 -0.15 8.33 -14.47
N ASN A 127 -1.01 7.51 -13.86
CA ASN A 127 -0.66 6.19 -13.36
C ASN A 127 -0.17 5.24 -14.47
N LYS A 128 -0.82 5.25 -15.64
CA LYS A 128 -0.39 4.46 -16.79
C LYS A 128 0.98 4.91 -17.33
N ILE A 129 1.23 6.23 -17.38
CA ILE A 129 2.53 6.78 -17.79
C ILE A 129 3.63 6.35 -16.82
N PHE A 130 3.43 6.52 -15.51
CA PHE A 130 4.42 6.10 -14.51
C PHE A 130 4.67 4.60 -14.56
N THR A 131 3.63 3.79 -14.72
CA THR A 131 3.75 2.34 -14.85
C THR A 131 4.54 1.96 -16.11
N PHE A 132 4.25 2.60 -17.23
CA PHE A 132 4.99 2.40 -18.48
C PHE A 132 6.48 2.74 -18.32
N ILE A 133 6.81 3.91 -17.75
CA ILE A 133 8.19 4.33 -17.51
C ILE A 133 8.92 3.34 -16.58
N CYS A 134 8.28 2.92 -15.50
CA CYS A 134 8.87 1.97 -14.56
C CYS A 134 9.10 0.59 -15.21
N ASN A 135 8.15 0.09 -15.98
CA ASN A 135 8.32 -1.16 -16.71
C ASN A 135 9.47 -1.07 -17.74
N LEU A 136 9.57 0.05 -18.46
CA LEU A 136 10.63 0.27 -19.44
C LEU A 136 12.02 0.31 -18.77
N LEU A 137 12.16 1.08 -17.69
CA LEU A 137 13.46 1.33 -17.05
C LEU A 137 13.93 0.18 -16.15
N PHE A 138 12.99 -0.46 -15.43
CA PHE A 138 13.31 -1.48 -14.41
C PHE A 138 12.85 -2.88 -14.78
N ARG A 139 12.09 -3.05 -15.87
CA ARG A 139 11.51 -4.33 -16.30
C ARG A 139 10.68 -4.97 -15.17
N LEU A 140 9.81 -4.18 -14.52
CA LEU A 140 9.01 -4.63 -13.39
C LEU A 140 7.98 -5.66 -13.81
N ASN A 141 7.36 -5.47 -14.97
CA ASN A 141 6.28 -6.32 -15.49
C ASN A 141 5.06 -6.34 -14.55
N ILE A 142 4.66 -5.16 -14.07
CA ILE A 142 3.43 -4.93 -13.30
C ILE A 142 2.56 -3.92 -14.04
N SER A 143 1.26 -3.93 -13.78
CA SER A 143 0.28 -3.12 -14.51
C SER A 143 -0.16 -1.85 -13.78
N ASP A 144 0.19 -1.69 -12.48
CA ASP A 144 -0.14 -0.51 -11.67
C ASP A 144 0.92 -0.28 -10.59
N VAL A 145 1.90 0.57 -10.89
CA VAL A 145 3.05 0.80 -10.01
C VAL A 145 2.74 1.67 -8.81
N LEU A 146 1.67 2.49 -8.87
CA LEU A 146 1.31 3.42 -7.80
C LEU A 146 0.25 2.87 -6.84
N PHE A 147 -0.35 1.73 -7.13
CA PHE A 147 -1.36 1.13 -6.30
C PHE A 147 -0.72 0.35 -5.15
N THR A 148 -1.00 0.77 -3.91
CA THR A 148 -0.33 0.23 -2.73
C THR A 148 -1.07 -0.95 -2.09
N TYR A 149 -2.07 -1.52 -2.72
CA TYR A 149 -2.68 -2.76 -2.27
C TYR A 149 -1.74 -3.94 -2.55
N VAL A 150 -0.74 -4.07 -1.71
CA VAL A 150 0.37 -5.02 -1.86
C VAL A 150 0.45 -5.93 -0.66
N MET A 151 0.54 -7.23 -0.90
CA MET A 151 0.79 -8.24 0.12
C MET A 151 2.12 -8.95 -0.16
N GLY A 152 2.86 -9.30 0.88
CA GLY A 152 4.14 -9.99 0.70
C GLY A 152 4.65 -10.64 1.97
N LYS A 153 5.74 -11.41 1.82
CA LYS A 153 6.46 -11.99 2.95
C LYS A 153 7.07 -10.87 3.80
N THR A 154 6.85 -10.92 5.10
CA THR A 154 7.33 -9.90 6.04
C THR A 154 8.85 -9.72 5.98
N LEU A 155 9.60 -10.82 5.89
CA LEU A 155 11.06 -10.76 5.76
C LEU A 155 11.49 -10.09 4.45
N ALA A 156 10.77 -10.32 3.35
CA ALA A 156 11.03 -9.66 2.08
C ALA A 156 10.83 -8.15 2.20
N PHE A 157 9.70 -7.71 2.75
CA PHE A 157 9.44 -6.28 3.00
C PHE A 157 10.53 -5.64 3.88
N LYS A 158 10.85 -6.25 5.03
CA LYS A 158 11.87 -5.73 5.96
C LYS A 158 13.26 -5.64 5.33
N SER A 159 13.58 -6.55 4.42
CA SER A 159 14.86 -6.57 3.74
C SER A 159 15.03 -5.44 2.71
N LEU A 160 13.94 -4.83 2.21
CA LEU A 160 14.03 -3.81 1.14
C LEU A 160 14.74 -2.53 1.59
N ASP A 161 14.82 -2.26 2.90
CA ASP A 161 15.43 -1.04 3.45
C ASP A 161 14.79 0.24 2.86
N LEU A 162 13.45 0.28 2.85
CA LEU A 162 12.64 1.36 2.32
C LEU A 162 12.94 2.69 3.03
N LYS A 163 13.11 3.79 2.29
CA LYS A 163 13.56 5.10 2.82
C LYS A 163 12.65 6.26 2.47
N ARG A 164 11.79 6.11 1.44
CA ARG A 164 10.93 7.21 0.98
C ARG A 164 9.76 7.39 1.93
N LYS A 165 9.71 8.58 2.56
CA LYS A 165 8.73 8.89 3.62
C LYS A 165 7.38 9.38 3.09
N ASP A 166 7.29 9.73 1.82
CA ASP A 166 6.10 10.24 1.12
C ASP A 166 5.57 9.25 0.08
N PHE A 167 4.76 9.71 -0.89
CA PHE A 167 4.18 8.87 -1.94
C PHE A 167 5.21 8.27 -2.92
N ARG A 168 6.47 8.69 -2.90
CA ARG A 168 7.55 8.01 -3.63
C ARG A 168 7.81 6.59 -3.14
N PHE A 169 7.32 6.24 -1.94
CA PHE A 169 7.28 4.87 -1.44
C PHE A 169 6.64 3.90 -2.44
N CYS A 170 5.58 4.31 -3.14
CA CYS A 170 4.87 3.48 -4.12
C CYS A 170 5.78 2.96 -5.23
N ILE A 171 6.75 3.79 -5.66
CA ILE A 171 7.76 3.39 -6.66
C ILE A 171 8.93 2.64 -6.02
N GLU A 172 9.36 3.08 -4.85
CA GLU A 172 10.51 2.47 -4.18
C GLU A 172 10.28 1.00 -3.88
N LEU A 173 9.11 0.63 -3.42
CA LEU A 173 8.75 -0.74 -3.06
C LEU A 173 8.95 -1.74 -4.22
N PRO A 174 8.27 -1.62 -5.38
CA PRO A 174 8.43 -2.59 -6.47
C PRO A 174 9.81 -2.54 -7.13
N VAL A 175 10.44 -1.37 -7.20
CA VAL A 175 11.79 -1.24 -7.80
C VAL A 175 12.83 -1.94 -6.94
N LEU A 176 12.80 -1.76 -5.60
CA LEU A 176 13.72 -2.46 -4.70
C LEU A 176 13.42 -3.97 -4.64
N ALA A 177 12.15 -4.39 -4.70
CA ALA A 177 11.80 -5.79 -4.81
C ALA A 177 12.43 -6.42 -6.07
N LYS A 178 12.40 -5.71 -7.22
CA LYS A 178 13.05 -6.15 -8.45
C LYS A 178 14.57 -6.22 -8.32
N PHE A 179 15.21 -5.20 -7.75
CA PHE A 179 16.66 -5.17 -7.57
C PHE A 179 17.16 -6.31 -6.66
N LYS A 180 16.37 -6.66 -5.65
CA LYS A 180 16.66 -7.81 -4.78
C LYS A 180 16.22 -9.16 -5.36
N LYS A 181 15.75 -9.18 -6.62
CA LYS A 181 15.35 -10.40 -7.36
C LYS A 181 14.22 -11.18 -6.69
N TYR A 182 13.35 -10.51 -5.93
CA TYR A 182 12.16 -11.14 -5.39
C TYR A 182 11.19 -11.50 -6.52
N LYS A 183 10.48 -12.63 -6.34
CA LYS A 183 9.42 -13.06 -7.24
C LYS A 183 8.13 -12.34 -6.88
N PHE A 184 7.54 -11.65 -7.83
CA PHE A 184 6.25 -11.00 -7.63
C PHE A 184 5.35 -11.14 -8.84
N ILE A 185 4.06 -11.03 -8.61
CA ILE A 185 3.00 -11.11 -9.60
C ILE A 185 2.08 -9.92 -9.47
N SER A 186 1.40 -9.57 -10.56
CA SER A 186 0.29 -8.62 -10.58
C SER A 186 -1.04 -9.38 -10.59
N LYS A 187 -2.07 -8.89 -9.89
CA LYS A 187 -3.41 -9.46 -9.84
C LYS A 187 -4.47 -8.37 -9.96
N PRO A 188 -5.57 -8.64 -10.67
CA PRO A 188 -6.63 -7.66 -10.77
C PRO A 188 -7.31 -7.41 -9.42
N SER A 189 -7.64 -6.16 -9.16
CA SER A 189 -8.54 -5.77 -8.08
C SER A 189 -9.34 -4.53 -8.45
N TYR A 190 -10.48 -4.37 -7.81
CA TYR A 190 -11.31 -3.19 -7.97
C TYR A 190 -11.10 -2.25 -6.79
N GLU A 191 -10.79 -0.99 -7.08
CA GLU A 191 -10.71 0.08 -6.10
C GLU A 191 -12.08 0.74 -5.97
N ARG A 192 -12.68 0.65 -4.80
CA ARG A 192 -13.96 1.28 -4.50
C ARG A 192 -13.79 2.79 -4.31
N SER A 193 -14.86 3.55 -4.45
CA SER A 193 -14.89 4.93 -3.96
C SER A 193 -14.59 4.95 -2.45
N ARG A 194 -13.78 5.91 -2.01
CA ARG A 194 -13.55 6.13 -0.59
C ARG A 194 -14.83 6.45 0.16
N LEU A 195 -14.96 6.01 1.39
CA LEU A 195 -16.17 6.17 2.20
C LEU A 195 -16.40 7.63 2.61
N SER A 196 -15.34 8.38 2.86
CA SER A 196 -15.36 9.83 3.13
C SER A 196 -13.94 10.44 3.01
N GLY A 197 -13.79 11.72 3.31
CA GLY A 197 -12.50 12.39 3.34
C GLY A 197 -12.04 12.92 1.98
N ARG A 198 -10.79 13.42 1.94
CA ARG A 198 -10.18 13.99 0.72
C ARG A 198 -8.93 13.24 0.33
N LYS A 199 -8.66 13.17 -0.98
CA LYS A 199 -7.36 12.70 -1.49
C LYS A 199 -6.23 13.46 -0.83
N LYS A 200 -5.26 12.75 -0.27
CA LYS A 200 -4.08 13.34 0.39
C LYS A 200 -2.93 13.54 -0.58
N VAL A 201 -3.05 12.97 -1.77
CA VAL A 201 -2.08 13.14 -2.88
C VAL A 201 -2.33 14.46 -3.58
N ASN A 202 -1.28 15.26 -3.76
CA ASN A 202 -1.27 16.39 -4.67
C ASN A 202 -0.74 15.92 -6.03
N GLU A 203 -1.63 15.76 -7.00
CA GLU A 203 -1.34 15.09 -8.29
C GLU A 203 -0.14 15.70 -9.03
N LEU A 204 0.00 17.03 -9.04
CA LEU A 204 1.10 17.72 -9.73
C LEU A 204 2.40 17.63 -8.94
N LYS A 205 2.36 18.00 -7.66
CA LYS A 205 3.56 18.02 -6.80
C LYS A 205 4.12 16.63 -6.59
N ASP A 206 3.27 15.69 -6.17
CA ASP A 206 3.70 14.33 -5.87
C ASP A 206 4.07 13.59 -7.17
N GLY A 207 3.34 13.82 -8.26
CA GLY A 207 3.68 13.29 -9.57
C GLY A 207 5.08 13.72 -10.04
N PHE A 208 5.43 15.00 -9.89
CA PHE A 208 6.78 15.48 -10.21
C PHE A 208 7.86 14.84 -9.33
N LEU A 209 7.61 14.72 -8.02
CA LEU A 209 8.54 14.07 -7.10
C LEU A 209 8.71 12.57 -7.39
N ILE A 210 7.64 11.89 -7.79
CA ILE A 210 7.65 10.49 -8.22
C ILE A 210 8.50 10.34 -9.48
N LEU A 211 8.31 11.20 -10.49
CA LEU A 211 9.10 11.17 -11.71
C LEU A 211 10.60 11.36 -11.44
N LEU A 212 10.96 12.34 -10.63
CA LEU A 212 12.34 12.55 -10.20
C LEU A 212 12.90 11.32 -9.44
N CYS A 213 12.07 10.68 -8.62
CA CYS A 213 12.47 9.47 -7.91
C CYS A 213 12.78 8.32 -8.87
N ILE A 214 11.93 8.09 -9.88
CA ILE A 214 12.14 7.07 -10.91
C ILE A 214 13.50 7.26 -11.58
N PHE A 215 13.79 8.47 -12.08
CA PHE A 215 15.08 8.75 -12.74
C PHE A 215 16.27 8.61 -11.80
N LYS A 216 16.17 9.09 -10.56
CA LYS A 216 17.23 8.91 -9.55
C LYS A 216 17.51 7.43 -9.27
N MET A 217 16.48 6.62 -9.09
CA MET A 217 16.65 5.18 -8.87
C MET A 217 17.24 4.46 -10.11
N PHE A 218 16.92 4.93 -11.32
CA PHE A 218 17.49 4.37 -12.54
C PHE A 218 18.97 4.70 -12.71
N ILE A 219 19.35 5.98 -12.51
CA ILE A 219 20.73 6.44 -12.68
C ILE A 219 21.65 5.84 -11.62
N PHE A 220 21.22 5.87 -10.36
CA PHE A 220 22.09 5.44 -9.26
C PHE A 220 21.95 3.96 -8.92
N ARG A 221 20.96 3.26 -9.47
CA ARG A 221 20.67 1.82 -9.27
C ARG A 221 20.93 1.34 -7.84
N LYS A 222 20.58 2.19 -6.86
CA LYS A 222 20.78 1.98 -5.43
C LYS A 222 19.45 2.05 -4.70
#